data_91e87ee0068ec5f54a07fab3fd09a0a4
#
_entry.id   91e87ee0068ec5f54a07fab3fd09a0a4
#
_cell.length_a   1.000
_cell.length_b   1.000
_cell.length_c   1.000
_cell.angle_alpha   90.00
_cell.angle_beta   90.00
_cell.angle_gamma   90.00
#
_symmetry.space_group_name_H-M   'P 1'
#
loop_
_entity.id
_entity.type
_entity.pdbx_description
1 polymer ?
#
loop_
_entity_poly.entity_id
_entity_poly.type
_entity_poly.pdbx_seq_one_letter_code
_entity_poly.pdbx_strand_id
1 'polypeptide(L)'
;MSVMQALEALQKAFRENGFICKWDEPMSEHTSFLIGGRAALCVFPAGRSQLISVLSLWRELGEGCPICILGKGTNVLFSDDGFCGLAVITTHAKRVVFEEDEVTDPDTFRRNEIFCRVHAECGASLTDLSREAGLRRSLSGLEFACGIPGTVGGAVVMNAGAYGSDIEQVLLSAEYYDLDTGEIVRLADEEMDLSYRHSIFMDHPNWIVLDAVLTLSYGNGADIAARMQSNTESRREKQPLNYPNAGSVFKRPVDNFAGRMIEAVGLKGAMEGAAQVSEKHAGFIVNRTDLGRATAADVLRLVERIQDAVEEVYHYRLECEIRYITDGLSNKNQDEQHTPTDRSEPND
;
A
#
# COMPACT_ATOMS: atom_id res chain seq x y z
N MET A 1 -13.69 24.01 -15.64
CA MET A 1 -14.09 24.28 -14.24
C MET A 1 -12.82 24.39 -13.41
N SER A 2 -12.75 25.26 -12.39
CA SER A 2 -11.57 25.24 -11.49
C SER A 2 -11.65 24.01 -10.56
N VAL A 3 -10.48 23.55 -10.04
CA VAL A 3 -10.43 22.44 -9.08
C VAL A 3 -11.36 22.70 -7.87
N MET A 4 -11.37 23.93 -7.35
CA MET A 4 -12.24 24.29 -6.24
C MET A 4 -13.72 24.18 -6.57
N GLN A 5 -14.14 24.61 -7.77
CA GLN A 5 -15.53 24.46 -8.21
C GLN A 5 -15.92 22.98 -8.36
N ALA A 6 -15.01 22.14 -8.86
CA ALA A 6 -15.23 20.70 -8.93
C ALA A 6 -15.39 20.07 -7.51
N LEU A 7 -14.52 20.45 -6.57
CA LEU A 7 -14.58 19.96 -5.19
C LEU A 7 -15.88 20.41 -4.47
N GLU A 8 -16.33 21.66 -4.69
CA GLU A 8 -17.61 22.15 -4.14
C GLU A 8 -18.81 21.36 -4.71
N ALA A 9 -18.80 21.09 -6.02
CA ALA A 9 -19.83 20.28 -6.66
C ALA A 9 -19.85 18.84 -6.12
N LEU A 10 -18.65 18.23 -5.99
CA LEU A 10 -18.49 16.90 -5.40
C LEU A 10 -18.98 16.86 -3.94
N GLN A 11 -18.60 17.82 -3.11
CA GLN A 11 -19.06 17.87 -1.71
C GLN A 11 -20.58 17.95 -1.63
N LYS A 12 -21.20 18.79 -2.47
CA LYS A 12 -22.66 18.92 -2.51
C LYS A 12 -23.29 17.56 -2.86
N ALA A 13 -22.79 16.92 -3.94
CA ALA A 13 -23.29 15.62 -4.37
C ALA A 13 -23.08 14.53 -3.29
N PHE A 14 -21.94 14.51 -2.62
CA PHE A 14 -21.67 13.58 -1.51
C PHE A 14 -22.65 13.77 -0.36
N ARG A 15 -22.93 14.99 0.05
CA ARG A 15 -23.91 15.28 1.13
C ARG A 15 -25.33 14.90 0.75
N GLU A 16 -25.74 15.18 -0.50
CA GLU A 16 -27.07 14.82 -1.01
C GLU A 16 -27.27 13.30 -1.06
N ASN A 17 -26.19 12.53 -1.28
CA ASN A 17 -26.19 11.07 -1.25
C ASN A 17 -25.89 10.46 0.15
N GLY A 18 -25.76 11.29 1.18
CA GLY A 18 -25.53 10.84 2.56
C GLY A 18 -24.13 10.30 2.82
N PHE A 19 -23.13 10.64 2.00
CA PHE A 19 -21.76 10.24 2.22
C PHE A 19 -21.06 11.14 3.25
N ILE A 20 -20.24 10.52 4.09
CA ILE A 20 -19.40 11.26 5.04
C ILE A 20 -18.25 11.90 4.25
N CYS A 21 -18.17 13.23 4.27
CA CYS A 21 -17.07 13.98 3.67
C CYS A 21 -16.63 15.15 4.55
N LYS A 22 -15.39 15.53 4.45
CA LYS A 22 -14.77 16.60 5.23
C LYS A 22 -13.90 17.48 4.35
N TRP A 23 -14.00 18.79 4.52
CA TRP A 23 -13.06 19.77 3.99
C TRP A 23 -11.83 19.90 4.87
N ASP A 24 -10.70 20.21 4.21
CA ASP A 24 -9.49 20.61 4.90
C ASP A 24 -9.05 19.56 5.95
N GLU A 25 -9.10 18.27 5.57
CA GLU A 25 -8.81 17.14 6.46
C GLU A 25 -7.31 16.88 6.56
N PRO A 26 -6.73 16.79 7.77
CA PRO A 26 -5.30 16.55 7.93
C PRO A 26 -4.92 15.12 7.55
N MET A 27 -4.12 14.95 6.49
CA MET A 27 -3.70 13.62 6.02
C MET A 27 -2.77 12.91 7.01
N SER A 28 -2.12 13.64 7.89
CA SER A 28 -1.36 13.05 9.00
C SER A 28 -2.20 12.17 9.94
N GLU A 29 -3.52 12.35 9.99
CA GLU A 29 -4.45 11.49 10.77
C GLU A 29 -4.82 10.21 10.02
N HIS A 30 -4.51 10.12 8.73
CA HIS A 30 -4.86 9.00 7.85
C HIS A 30 -3.62 8.25 7.34
N THR A 31 -2.43 8.55 7.87
CA THR A 31 -1.18 7.86 7.54
C THR A 31 -0.54 7.27 8.79
N SER A 32 0.08 6.10 8.65
CA SER A 32 0.83 5.48 9.75
C SER A 32 2.12 6.24 10.12
N PHE A 33 2.58 7.11 9.24
CA PHE A 33 3.74 7.97 9.48
C PHE A 33 3.40 9.19 10.34
N LEU A 34 2.10 9.53 10.45
CA LEU A 34 1.58 10.74 11.10
C LEU A 34 2.18 12.02 10.51
N ILE A 35 2.50 12.01 9.23
CA ILE A 35 3.04 13.12 8.44
C ILE A 35 2.09 13.39 7.28
N GLY A 36 1.95 14.65 6.91
CA GLY A 36 1.19 15.13 5.77
C GLY A 36 0.36 16.38 6.09
N GLY A 37 0.30 17.28 5.12
CA GLY A 37 -0.55 18.45 5.13
C GLY A 37 -2.03 18.08 4.99
N ARG A 38 -2.84 19.01 4.51
CA ARG A 38 -4.30 18.86 4.49
C ARG A 38 -4.80 18.52 3.08
N ALA A 39 -5.74 17.58 2.96
CA ALA A 39 -6.46 17.37 1.71
C ALA A 39 -7.65 18.34 1.63
N ALA A 40 -7.85 18.93 0.45
CA ALA A 40 -8.92 19.89 0.24
C ALA A 40 -10.30 19.27 0.52
N LEU A 41 -10.54 18.06 0.02
CA LEU A 41 -11.77 17.30 0.30
C LEU A 41 -11.43 15.83 0.57
N CYS A 42 -11.94 15.28 1.68
CA CYS A 42 -11.92 13.85 1.96
C CYS A 42 -13.33 13.27 1.92
N VAL A 43 -13.46 12.01 1.45
CA VAL A 43 -14.70 11.23 1.50
C VAL A 43 -14.42 9.83 2.04
N PHE A 44 -15.39 9.29 2.82
CA PHE A 44 -15.26 8.03 3.56
C PHE A 44 -16.37 7.06 3.15
N PRO A 45 -16.26 6.37 2.01
CA PRO A 45 -17.28 5.41 1.56
C PRO A 45 -17.41 4.25 2.54
N ALA A 46 -18.65 3.96 2.98
CA ALA A 46 -18.93 2.94 4.00
C ALA A 46 -18.95 1.50 3.47
N GLY A 47 -18.73 1.28 2.17
CA GLY A 47 -18.69 -0.03 1.52
C GLY A 47 -18.45 0.10 0.02
N ARG A 48 -18.32 -1.05 -0.65
CA ARG A 48 -18.08 -1.14 -2.10
C ARG A 48 -19.06 -0.30 -2.93
N SER A 49 -20.36 -0.38 -2.65
CA SER A 49 -21.38 0.35 -3.42
C SER A 49 -21.21 1.87 -3.30
N GLN A 50 -20.92 2.37 -2.09
CA GLN A 50 -20.63 3.80 -1.91
C GLN A 50 -19.33 4.21 -2.58
N LEU A 51 -18.29 3.36 -2.54
CA LEU A 51 -17.03 3.63 -3.25
C LEU A 51 -17.28 3.79 -4.75
N ILE A 52 -18.01 2.88 -5.39
CA ILE A 52 -18.39 2.98 -6.80
C ILE A 52 -19.14 4.30 -7.06
N SER A 53 -20.11 4.66 -6.22
CA SER A 53 -20.85 5.92 -6.38
C SER A 53 -19.95 7.16 -6.25
N VAL A 54 -19.01 7.16 -5.31
CA VAL A 54 -18.01 8.23 -5.15
C VAL A 54 -17.15 8.38 -6.41
N LEU A 55 -16.65 7.27 -6.95
CA LEU A 55 -15.82 7.26 -8.16
C LEU A 55 -16.62 7.71 -9.40
N SER A 56 -17.89 7.28 -9.52
CA SER A 56 -18.77 7.72 -10.60
C SER A 56 -19.07 9.23 -10.52
N LEU A 57 -19.35 9.76 -9.34
CA LEU A 57 -19.54 11.20 -9.14
C LEU A 57 -18.26 11.99 -9.45
N TRP A 58 -17.09 11.45 -9.08
CA TRP A 58 -15.82 12.10 -9.43
C TRP A 58 -15.62 12.14 -10.95
N ARG A 59 -15.93 11.07 -11.67
CA ARG A 59 -15.88 11.08 -13.16
C ARG A 59 -16.81 12.13 -13.77
N GLU A 60 -17.99 12.31 -13.19
CA GLU A 60 -19.01 13.23 -13.71
C GLU A 60 -18.72 14.69 -13.37
N LEU A 61 -18.26 14.98 -12.17
CA LEU A 61 -18.16 16.34 -11.61
C LEU A 61 -16.72 16.79 -11.32
N GLY A 62 -15.77 15.87 -11.30
CA GLY A 62 -14.39 16.10 -10.86
C GLY A 62 -13.39 16.37 -11.97
N GLU A 63 -13.82 16.78 -13.17
CA GLU A 63 -12.91 17.08 -14.29
C GLU A 63 -11.78 18.03 -13.87
N GLY A 64 -10.54 17.58 -14.07
CA GLY A 64 -9.33 18.32 -13.69
C GLY A 64 -9.02 18.35 -12.17
N CYS A 65 -9.84 17.69 -11.34
CA CYS A 65 -9.59 17.55 -9.92
C CYS A 65 -8.74 16.30 -9.65
N PRO A 66 -7.56 16.43 -9.02
CA PRO A 66 -6.78 15.25 -8.62
C PRO A 66 -7.57 14.35 -7.67
N ILE A 67 -7.36 13.04 -7.78
CA ILE A 67 -7.94 12.04 -6.87
C ILE A 67 -6.83 11.16 -6.28
N CYS A 68 -6.94 10.86 -4.98
CA CYS A 68 -6.05 9.94 -4.29
C CYS A 68 -6.88 8.90 -3.53
N ILE A 69 -6.61 7.62 -3.77
CA ILE A 69 -7.27 6.51 -3.06
C ILE A 69 -6.35 6.02 -1.96
N LEU A 70 -6.84 6.02 -0.73
CA LEU A 70 -6.04 5.69 0.45
C LEU A 70 -6.71 4.61 1.29
N GLY A 71 -5.98 3.54 1.58
CA GLY A 71 -6.33 2.58 2.63
C GLY A 71 -5.92 3.11 4.01
N LYS A 72 -5.13 2.34 4.76
CA LYS A 72 -4.58 2.75 6.06
C LYS A 72 -3.37 3.70 5.98
N GLY A 73 -2.98 4.16 4.80
CA GLY A 73 -1.86 5.08 4.65
C GLY A 73 -0.52 4.56 5.17
N THR A 74 -0.25 3.27 5.00
CA THR A 74 0.90 2.60 5.63
C THR A 74 2.15 2.51 4.75
N ASN A 75 2.04 2.96 3.48
CA ASN A 75 3.14 3.00 2.52
C ASN A 75 3.18 4.33 1.75
N VAL A 76 2.77 5.42 2.41
CA VAL A 76 2.68 6.74 1.78
C VAL A 76 3.29 7.83 2.65
N LEU A 77 3.78 8.86 2.00
CA LEU A 77 4.21 10.13 2.56
C LEU A 77 3.44 11.24 1.84
N PHE A 78 2.60 11.98 2.54
CA PHE A 78 1.92 13.15 1.98
C PHE A 78 2.77 14.39 2.10
N SER A 79 2.74 15.25 1.08
CA SER A 79 3.37 16.57 1.08
C SER A 79 2.93 17.40 2.28
N ASP A 80 3.84 18.21 2.80
CA ASP A 80 3.56 19.21 3.83
C ASP A 80 2.60 20.30 3.33
N ASP A 81 2.63 20.61 2.01
CA ASP A 81 1.73 21.56 1.36
C ASP A 81 0.29 21.02 1.24
N GLY A 82 0.09 19.72 1.49
CA GLY A 82 -1.19 19.04 1.43
C GLY A 82 -1.49 18.46 0.06
N PHE A 83 -2.80 18.33 -0.26
CA PHE A 83 -3.32 17.75 -1.48
C PHE A 83 -4.55 18.53 -1.94
N CYS A 84 -4.42 19.27 -3.03
CA CYS A 84 -5.50 20.09 -3.61
C CYS A 84 -6.41 19.24 -4.51
N GLY A 85 -7.01 18.20 -3.94
CA GLY A 85 -7.84 17.23 -4.66
C GLY A 85 -8.81 16.50 -3.75
N LEU A 86 -9.41 15.43 -4.27
CA LEU A 86 -10.27 14.51 -3.54
C LEU A 86 -9.46 13.33 -2.99
N ALA A 87 -9.37 13.21 -1.67
CA ALA A 87 -8.88 12.00 -1.01
C ALA A 87 -10.04 11.06 -0.66
N VAL A 88 -9.97 9.81 -1.11
CA VAL A 88 -10.96 8.77 -0.83
C VAL A 88 -10.37 7.77 0.16
N ILE A 89 -10.88 7.77 1.39
CA ILE A 89 -10.39 6.91 2.48
C ILE A 89 -11.24 5.64 2.54
N THR A 90 -10.69 4.53 2.06
CA THR A 90 -11.43 3.27 1.84
C THR A 90 -11.62 2.42 3.09
N THR A 91 -11.07 2.78 4.24
CA THR A 91 -11.03 1.96 5.47
C THR A 91 -12.40 1.56 6.03
N HIS A 92 -13.49 2.17 5.57
CA HIS A 92 -14.86 1.81 5.92
C HIS A 92 -15.49 0.81 4.93
N ALA A 93 -14.95 0.65 3.72
CA ALA A 93 -15.32 -0.40 2.77
C ALA A 93 -14.57 -1.70 3.14
N LYS A 94 -15.04 -2.40 4.17
CA LYS A 94 -14.31 -3.45 4.88
C LYS A 94 -15.04 -4.77 5.07
N ARG A 95 -16.10 -5.00 4.31
CA ARG A 95 -16.83 -6.27 4.39
C ARG A 95 -15.93 -7.43 3.97
N VAL A 96 -15.99 -8.53 4.75
CA VAL A 96 -15.31 -9.80 4.45
C VAL A 96 -16.32 -10.92 4.55
N VAL A 97 -16.32 -11.81 3.57
CA VAL A 97 -17.20 -12.98 3.51
C VAL A 97 -16.32 -14.21 3.26
N PHE A 98 -16.49 -15.23 4.08
CA PHE A 98 -15.85 -16.54 3.90
C PHE A 98 -16.89 -17.49 3.30
N GLU A 99 -16.57 -18.04 2.15
CA GLU A 99 -17.40 -19.04 1.45
C GLU A 99 -16.67 -20.38 1.49
N GLU A 100 -17.29 -21.34 2.15
CA GLU A 100 -16.80 -22.73 2.14
C GLU A 100 -17.22 -23.37 0.83
N ASP A 101 -16.28 -23.57 -0.07
CA ASP A 101 -16.50 -24.29 -1.31
C ASP A 101 -16.07 -25.75 -1.15
N GLU A 102 -16.99 -26.66 -1.36
CA GLU A 102 -16.66 -28.02 -1.76
C GLU A 102 -16.25 -27.97 -3.25
N VAL A 103 -15.09 -27.40 -3.56
CA VAL A 103 -14.62 -27.38 -4.95
C VAL A 103 -13.95 -28.72 -5.26
N THR A 104 -14.69 -29.60 -5.88
CA THR A 104 -14.12 -30.59 -6.78
C THR A 104 -13.75 -29.84 -8.07
N ASP A 105 -12.59 -29.21 -8.14
CA ASP A 105 -12.01 -28.76 -9.40
C ASP A 105 -11.53 -30.01 -10.17
N PRO A 106 -12.14 -30.34 -11.34
CA PRO A 106 -11.78 -31.51 -12.10
C PRO A 106 -10.36 -31.48 -12.67
N ASP A 107 -9.75 -30.31 -12.81
CA ASP A 107 -8.45 -30.10 -13.45
C ASP A 107 -7.27 -30.07 -12.48
N THR A 108 -7.51 -29.80 -11.19
CA THR A 108 -6.50 -29.88 -10.12
C THR A 108 -6.67 -31.16 -9.30
N PHE A 109 -6.45 -32.32 -9.88
CA PHE A 109 -6.41 -33.63 -9.20
C PHE A 109 -5.24 -33.76 -8.20
N ARG A 110 -5.10 -32.81 -7.29
CA ARG A 110 -4.26 -32.93 -6.09
C ARG A 110 -5.13 -32.98 -4.86
N ARG A 111 -5.55 -34.23 -4.51
CA ARG A 111 -6.10 -34.64 -3.20
C ARG A 111 -7.14 -33.69 -2.61
N ASN A 112 -8.35 -34.10 -2.42
CA ASN A 112 -9.38 -33.65 -1.45
C ASN A 112 -9.00 -32.45 -0.52
N GLU A 113 -8.42 -31.37 -1.06
CA GLU A 113 -8.11 -30.16 -0.31
C GLU A 113 -9.35 -29.28 -0.41
N ILE A 114 -10.01 -29.10 0.72
CA ILE A 114 -11.13 -28.18 0.86
C ILE A 114 -10.52 -26.79 0.96
N PHE A 115 -10.89 -25.90 0.04
CA PHE A 115 -10.49 -24.50 0.05
C PHE A 115 -11.64 -23.63 0.56
N CYS A 116 -11.28 -22.48 1.13
CA CYS A 116 -12.22 -21.43 1.48
C CYS A 116 -11.94 -20.22 0.59
N ARG A 117 -12.96 -19.75 -0.14
CA ARG A 117 -12.89 -18.45 -0.82
C ARG A 117 -13.20 -17.35 0.14
N VAL A 118 -12.39 -16.30 0.10
CA VAL A 118 -12.54 -15.13 0.97
C VAL A 118 -12.73 -13.90 0.11
N HIS A 119 -13.95 -13.37 0.09
CA HIS A 119 -14.27 -12.11 -0.57
C HIS A 119 -14.02 -10.95 0.40
N ALA A 120 -13.14 -10.03 0.06
CA ALA A 120 -12.76 -8.93 0.92
C ALA A 120 -12.80 -7.59 0.18
N GLU A 121 -13.59 -6.63 0.65
CA GLU A 121 -13.57 -5.25 0.13
C GLU A 121 -12.19 -4.61 0.34
N CYS A 122 -11.82 -3.71 -0.55
CA CYS A 122 -10.47 -3.11 -0.63
C CYS A 122 -10.01 -2.43 0.68
N GLY A 123 -10.92 -1.91 1.49
CA GLY A 123 -10.63 -1.27 2.76
C GLY A 123 -10.54 -2.23 3.96
N ALA A 124 -10.79 -3.53 3.76
CA ALA A 124 -10.66 -4.54 4.81
C ALA A 124 -9.22 -4.59 5.35
N SER A 125 -9.08 -4.68 6.66
CA SER A 125 -7.76 -4.77 7.32
C SER A 125 -7.08 -6.10 7.00
N LEU A 126 -5.92 -6.08 6.34
CA LEU A 126 -5.17 -7.29 6.01
C LEU A 126 -4.76 -8.06 7.27
N THR A 127 -4.29 -7.36 8.32
CA THR A 127 -3.94 -7.97 9.62
C THR A 127 -5.14 -8.67 10.28
N ASP A 128 -6.32 -8.02 10.27
CA ASP A 128 -7.50 -8.59 10.92
C ASP A 128 -8.06 -9.76 10.11
N LEU A 129 -8.03 -9.67 8.77
CA LEU A 129 -8.36 -10.76 7.88
C LEU A 129 -7.46 -11.99 8.12
N SER A 130 -6.14 -11.79 8.18
CA SER A 130 -5.17 -12.85 8.50
C SER A 130 -5.48 -13.53 9.83
N ARG A 131 -5.77 -12.74 10.88
CA ARG A 131 -6.11 -13.28 12.21
C ARG A 131 -7.43 -14.03 12.23
N GLU A 132 -8.45 -13.50 11.56
CA GLU A 132 -9.76 -14.17 11.45
C GLU A 132 -9.61 -15.50 10.71
N ALA A 133 -8.91 -15.52 9.58
CA ALA A 133 -8.65 -16.73 8.80
C ALA A 133 -7.84 -17.75 9.60
N GLY A 134 -6.66 -17.37 10.10
CA GLY A 134 -5.74 -18.31 10.74
C GLY A 134 -6.18 -18.77 12.14
N LEU A 135 -6.48 -17.82 13.03
CA LEU A 135 -6.69 -18.14 14.46
C LEU A 135 -8.11 -18.61 14.78
N ARG A 136 -9.12 -18.20 13.99
CA ARG A 136 -10.51 -18.56 14.27
C ARG A 136 -11.08 -19.63 13.35
N ARG A 137 -10.52 -19.75 12.12
CA ARG A 137 -11.04 -20.66 11.10
C ARG A 137 -10.06 -21.75 10.69
N SER A 138 -8.83 -21.72 11.21
CA SER A 138 -7.75 -22.64 10.84
C SER A 138 -7.48 -22.67 9.33
N LEU A 139 -7.57 -21.49 8.68
CA LEU A 139 -7.24 -21.29 7.28
C LEU A 139 -5.80 -20.84 7.15
N SER A 140 -5.01 -21.54 6.34
CA SER A 140 -3.61 -21.28 6.01
C SER A 140 -3.51 -20.48 4.72
N GLY A 141 -2.44 -19.71 4.57
CA GLY A 141 -2.09 -18.90 3.41
C GLY A 141 -1.83 -17.43 3.75
N LEU A 142 -2.43 -16.90 4.83
CA LEU A 142 -2.27 -15.50 5.26
C LEU A 142 -1.40 -15.31 6.50
N GLU A 143 -0.65 -16.29 6.95
CA GLU A 143 0.19 -16.18 8.15
C GLU A 143 1.26 -15.09 8.03
N PHE A 144 1.77 -14.85 6.82
CA PHE A 144 2.73 -13.78 6.54
C PHE A 144 2.14 -12.39 6.79
N ALA A 145 0.83 -12.25 6.62
CA ALA A 145 0.12 -10.97 6.66
C ALA A 145 -0.29 -10.53 8.07
N CYS A 146 -0.11 -11.38 9.11
CA CYS A 146 -0.59 -11.14 10.49
C CYS A 146 -0.06 -9.86 11.15
N GLY A 147 0.99 -9.27 10.62
CA GLY A 147 1.59 -8.03 11.09
C GLY A 147 1.67 -6.91 10.05
N ILE A 148 1.19 -7.12 8.82
CA ILE A 148 1.20 -6.08 7.78
C ILE A 148 0.06 -5.09 8.03
N PRO A 149 0.31 -3.80 8.32
CA PRO A 149 -0.71 -2.86 8.79
C PRO A 149 -1.48 -2.20 7.64
N GLY A 150 -1.70 -2.88 6.53
CA GLY A 150 -2.37 -2.36 5.34
C GLY A 150 -3.85 -2.74 5.25
N THR A 151 -4.44 -2.43 4.10
CA THR A 151 -5.75 -2.90 3.65
C THR A 151 -5.59 -3.92 2.52
N VAL A 152 -6.63 -4.71 2.24
CA VAL A 152 -6.63 -5.69 1.16
C VAL A 152 -6.34 -5.03 -0.19
N GLY A 153 -7.02 -3.91 -0.53
CA GLY A 153 -6.76 -3.21 -1.78
C GLY A 153 -5.32 -2.71 -1.91
N GLY A 154 -4.76 -2.11 -0.83
CA GLY A 154 -3.35 -1.72 -0.82
C GLY A 154 -2.40 -2.91 -0.93
N ALA A 155 -2.78 -4.06 -0.37
CA ALA A 155 -1.99 -5.29 -0.46
C ALA A 155 -1.99 -5.87 -1.89
N VAL A 156 -3.12 -5.84 -2.59
CA VAL A 156 -3.22 -6.24 -4.01
C VAL A 156 -2.36 -5.32 -4.88
N VAL A 157 -2.52 -4.00 -4.75
CA VAL A 157 -1.76 -3.01 -5.54
C VAL A 157 -0.25 -3.18 -5.37
N MET A 158 0.23 -3.48 -4.16
CA MET A 158 1.66 -3.58 -3.85
C MET A 158 2.20 -5.01 -3.90
N ASN A 159 1.39 -6.02 -4.25
CA ASN A 159 1.71 -7.43 -4.01
C ASN A 159 2.39 -7.58 -2.64
N ALA A 160 1.66 -7.19 -1.59
CA ALA A 160 2.24 -7.08 -0.25
C ALA A 160 2.71 -8.43 0.27
N GLY A 161 3.93 -8.49 0.76
CA GLY A 161 4.52 -9.73 1.22
C GLY A 161 5.51 -9.55 2.37
N ALA A 162 5.70 -10.62 3.12
CA ALA A 162 6.67 -10.75 4.20
C ALA A 162 6.98 -12.23 4.45
N TYR A 163 8.16 -12.52 5.04
CA TYR A 163 8.54 -13.87 5.47
C TYR A 163 8.55 -14.92 4.35
N GLY A 164 8.84 -14.50 3.12
CA GLY A 164 8.93 -15.39 1.94
C GLY A 164 7.58 -15.73 1.29
N SER A 165 6.51 -15.07 1.68
CA SER A 165 5.18 -15.17 1.08
C SER A 165 4.62 -13.78 0.77
N ASP A 166 3.65 -13.70 -0.15
CA ASP A 166 2.97 -12.50 -0.60
C ASP A 166 1.51 -12.78 -0.98
N ILE A 167 0.80 -11.71 -1.38
CA ILE A 167 -0.62 -11.82 -1.76
C ILE A 167 -0.82 -12.68 -3.02
N GLU A 168 0.11 -12.67 -3.96
CA GLU A 168 0.07 -13.49 -5.19
C GLU A 168 -0.23 -14.96 -4.89
N GLN A 169 0.35 -15.53 -3.83
CA GLN A 169 0.20 -16.94 -3.49
C GLN A 169 -1.22 -17.34 -3.06
N VAL A 170 -2.07 -16.38 -2.75
CA VAL A 170 -3.44 -16.62 -2.28
C VAL A 170 -4.50 -15.85 -3.05
N LEU A 171 -4.11 -14.90 -3.91
CA LEU A 171 -5.02 -14.09 -4.71
C LEU A 171 -5.60 -14.94 -5.84
N LEU A 172 -6.92 -14.95 -5.98
CA LEU A 172 -7.63 -15.62 -7.07
C LEU A 172 -8.11 -14.62 -8.12
N SER A 173 -8.63 -13.47 -7.67
CA SER A 173 -9.10 -12.41 -8.56
C SER A 173 -9.23 -11.10 -7.80
N ALA A 174 -9.26 -9.97 -8.54
CA ALA A 174 -9.66 -8.67 -8.00
C ALA A 174 -10.63 -7.97 -8.96
N GLU A 175 -11.56 -7.19 -8.41
CA GLU A 175 -12.38 -6.28 -9.20
C GLU A 175 -11.89 -4.84 -9.02
N TYR A 176 -11.87 -4.11 -10.12
CA TYR A 176 -11.52 -2.69 -10.11
C TYR A 176 -12.54 -1.84 -10.86
N TYR A 177 -12.62 -0.58 -10.50
CA TYR A 177 -13.33 0.45 -11.21
C TYR A 177 -12.35 1.23 -12.08
N ASP A 178 -12.61 1.30 -13.38
CA ASP A 178 -11.83 2.10 -14.32
C ASP A 178 -12.36 3.54 -14.32
N LEU A 179 -11.55 4.49 -13.86
CA LEU A 179 -11.90 5.91 -13.81
C LEU A 179 -12.08 6.52 -15.22
N ASP A 180 -11.45 5.97 -16.25
CA ASP A 180 -11.55 6.50 -17.62
C ASP A 180 -12.87 6.06 -18.27
N THR A 181 -13.22 4.78 -18.16
CA THR A 181 -14.41 4.22 -18.81
C THR A 181 -15.64 4.20 -17.93
N GLY A 182 -15.47 4.08 -16.61
CA GLY A 182 -16.54 3.87 -15.62
C GLY A 182 -16.98 2.43 -15.53
N GLU A 183 -16.27 1.51 -16.14
CA GLU A 183 -16.56 0.09 -16.09
C GLU A 183 -16.00 -0.56 -14.83
N ILE A 184 -16.64 -1.64 -14.41
CA ILE A 184 -16.13 -2.53 -13.38
C ILE A 184 -15.62 -3.78 -14.07
N VAL A 185 -14.35 -4.07 -13.89
CA VAL A 185 -13.68 -5.20 -14.54
C VAL A 185 -13.10 -6.12 -13.49
N ARG A 186 -13.20 -7.43 -13.74
CA ARG A 186 -12.53 -8.45 -12.93
C ARG A 186 -11.32 -8.97 -13.67
N LEU A 187 -10.19 -9.06 -12.97
CA LEU A 187 -8.97 -9.73 -13.41
C LEU A 187 -8.75 -10.99 -12.60
N ALA A 188 -8.33 -12.06 -13.28
CA ALA A 188 -7.74 -13.21 -12.62
C ALA A 188 -6.30 -12.92 -12.18
N ASP A 189 -5.74 -13.74 -11.31
CA ASP A 189 -4.38 -13.55 -10.78
C ASP A 189 -3.31 -13.48 -11.89
N GLU A 190 -3.42 -14.32 -12.93
CA GLU A 190 -2.47 -14.33 -14.05
C GLU A 190 -2.50 -13.04 -14.90
N GLU A 191 -3.58 -12.25 -14.82
CA GLU A 191 -3.76 -11.00 -15.55
C GLU A 191 -3.20 -9.78 -14.78
N MET A 192 -2.78 -9.96 -13.52
CA MET A 192 -2.42 -8.84 -12.64
C MET A 192 -0.93 -8.47 -12.64
N ASP A 193 -0.10 -9.16 -13.42
CA ASP A 193 1.37 -8.93 -13.52
C ASP A 193 2.03 -8.79 -12.14
N LEU A 194 1.71 -9.75 -11.25
CA LEU A 194 2.18 -9.73 -9.87
C LEU A 194 3.65 -10.08 -9.79
N SER A 195 4.42 -9.25 -9.12
CA SER A 195 5.84 -9.51 -8.84
C SER A 195 6.28 -8.77 -7.56
N TYR A 196 7.56 -8.77 -7.24
CA TYR A 196 8.05 -8.13 -6.02
C TYR A 196 7.70 -6.64 -5.96
N ARG A 197 6.76 -6.27 -5.08
CA ARG A 197 6.26 -4.89 -4.88
C ARG A 197 5.69 -4.28 -6.15
N HIS A 198 5.06 -5.10 -6.98
CA HIS A 198 4.45 -4.68 -8.22
C HIS A 198 3.14 -5.43 -8.50
N SER A 199 2.23 -4.74 -9.17
CA SER A 199 1.05 -5.28 -9.84
C SER A 199 0.64 -4.36 -10.99
N ILE A 200 -0.15 -4.84 -11.94
CA ILE A 200 -0.70 -4.06 -13.05
C ILE A 200 -1.42 -2.76 -12.58
N PHE A 201 -1.96 -2.75 -11.37
CA PHE A 201 -2.61 -1.55 -10.80
C PHE A 201 -1.64 -0.41 -10.51
N MET A 202 -0.33 -0.67 -10.46
CA MET A 202 0.68 0.40 -10.35
C MET A 202 0.93 1.08 -11.69
N ASP A 203 0.79 0.35 -12.80
CA ASP A 203 0.94 0.86 -14.16
C ASP A 203 -0.34 1.57 -14.64
N HIS A 204 -1.48 1.22 -14.05
CA HIS A 204 -2.78 1.79 -14.34
C HIS A 204 -3.36 2.53 -13.11
N PRO A 205 -2.88 3.76 -12.80
CA PRO A 205 -3.30 4.49 -11.59
C PRO A 205 -4.79 4.87 -11.59
N ASN A 206 -5.46 4.81 -12.76
CA ASN A 206 -6.89 5.03 -12.91
C ASN A 206 -7.75 3.77 -12.64
N TRP A 207 -7.12 2.62 -12.38
CA TRP A 207 -7.80 1.38 -12.02
C TRP A 207 -7.86 1.24 -10.49
N ILE A 208 -9.04 1.43 -9.93
CA ILE A 208 -9.23 1.49 -8.48
C ILE A 208 -9.77 0.15 -7.98
N VAL A 209 -8.96 -0.59 -7.25
CA VAL A 209 -9.34 -1.89 -6.65
C VAL A 209 -10.54 -1.70 -5.73
N LEU A 210 -11.61 -2.43 -5.99
CA LEU A 210 -12.86 -2.44 -5.21
C LEU A 210 -12.90 -3.55 -4.17
N ASP A 211 -12.50 -4.74 -4.57
CA ASP A 211 -12.44 -5.94 -3.74
C ASP A 211 -11.48 -6.97 -4.33
N ALA A 212 -11.17 -7.99 -3.53
CA ALA A 212 -10.38 -9.13 -3.95
C ALA A 212 -11.00 -10.43 -3.44
N VAL A 213 -10.77 -11.50 -4.19
CA VAL A 213 -11.09 -12.88 -3.80
C VAL A 213 -9.80 -13.61 -3.54
N LEU A 214 -9.66 -14.16 -2.33
CA LEU A 214 -8.52 -14.98 -1.92
C LEU A 214 -8.94 -16.45 -1.79
N THR A 215 -8.02 -17.36 -2.03
CA THR A 215 -8.21 -18.80 -1.81
C THR A 215 -7.29 -19.26 -0.69
N LEU A 216 -7.87 -19.82 0.38
CA LEU A 216 -7.16 -20.28 1.56
C LEU A 216 -7.43 -21.76 1.81
N SER A 217 -6.42 -22.49 2.29
CA SER A 217 -6.53 -23.93 2.56
C SER A 217 -6.83 -24.18 4.04
N TYR A 218 -7.64 -25.18 4.37
CA TYR A 218 -7.77 -25.64 5.74
C TYR A 218 -6.48 -26.31 6.19
N GLY A 219 -6.04 -26.02 7.43
CA GLY A 219 -4.80 -26.53 7.99
C GLY A 219 -4.88 -26.85 9.47
N ASN A 220 -3.76 -27.29 10.05
CA ASN A 220 -3.66 -27.47 11.48
C ASN A 220 -3.63 -26.12 12.19
N GLY A 221 -4.66 -25.83 12.98
CA GLY A 221 -4.78 -24.53 13.67
C GLY A 221 -3.61 -24.24 14.63
N ALA A 222 -3.01 -25.26 15.26
CA ALA A 222 -1.86 -25.06 16.14
C ALA A 222 -0.60 -24.66 15.35
N ASP A 223 -0.36 -25.27 14.19
CA ASP A 223 0.78 -24.94 13.33
C ASP A 223 0.62 -23.55 12.70
N ILE A 224 -0.61 -23.19 12.28
CA ILE A 224 -0.93 -21.85 11.78
C ILE A 224 -0.68 -20.81 12.86
N ALA A 225 -1.18 -21.01 14.06
CA ALA A 225 -0.98 -20.10 15.18
C ALA A 225 0.51 -19.95 15.54
N ALA A 226 1.27 -21.04 15.53
CA ALA A 226 2.71 -21.02 15.78
C ALA A 226 3.47 -20.18 14.71
N ARG A 227 3.15 -20.34 13.41
CA ARG A 227 3.74 -19.51 12.34
C ARG A 227 3.39 -18.04 12.51
N MET A 228 2.13 -17.71 12.79
CA MET A 228 1.70 -16.32 13.00
C MET A 228 2.38 -15.69 14.22
N GLN A 229 2.55 -16.45 15.29
CA GLN A 229 3.28 -16.00 16.48
C GLN A 229 4.73 -15.71 16.14
N SER A 230 5.44 -16.64 15.49
CA SER A 230 6.83 -16.50 15.07
C SER A 230 7.03 -15.26 14.19
N ASN A 231 6.13 -15.03 13.21
CA ASN A 231 6.17 -13.86 12.34
C ASN A 231 5.98 -12.55 13.15
N THR A 232 5.04 -12.56 14.10
CA THR A 232 4.75 -11.40 14.96
C THR A 232 5.94 -11.07 15.87
N GLU A 233 6.56 -12.08 16.48
CA GLU A 233 7.75 -11.93 17.34
C GLU A 233 8.94 -11.40 16.53
N SER A 234 9.23 -12.01 15.36
CA SER A 234 10.29 -11.54 14.46
C SER A 234 10.09 -10.08 14.03
N ARG A 235 8.83 -9.68 13.73
CA ARG A 235 8.51 -8.29 13.41
C ARG A 235 8.78 -7.36 14.58
N ARG A 236 8.31 -7.74 15.78
CA ARG A 236 8.53 -6.96 17.00
C ARG A 236 10.01 -6.80 17.33
N GLU A 237 10.80 -7.85 17.13
CA GLU A 237 12.25 -7.79 17.35
C GLU A 237 12.97 -6.89 16.35
N LYS A 238 12.61 -6.96 15.05
CA LYS A 238 13.41 -6.37 13.97
C LYS A 238 12.94 -4.99 13.53
N GLN A 239 11.66 -4.64 13.72
CA GLN A 239 11.10 -3.39 13.19
C GLN A 239 10.84 -2.35 14.28
N PRO A 240 10.94 -1.05 13.98
CA PRO A 240 10.78 0.06 14.93
C PRO A 240 9.29 0.39 15.16
N LEU A 241 8.54 -0.54 15.75
CA LEU A 241 7.08 -0.43 15.92
C LEU A 241 6.67 0.57 17.01
N ASN A 242 7.62 1.13 17.74
CA ASN A 242 7.40 2.12 18.81
C ASN A 242 7.30 3.57 18.31
N TYR A 243 7.63 3.83 17.05
CA TYR A 243 7.47 5.12 16.40
C TYR A 243 6.66 5.03 15.13
N PRO A 244 5.90 6.08 14.78
CA PRO A 244 5.20 6.17 13.49
C PRO A 244 6.18 6.07 12.32
N ASN A 245 5.81 5.28 11.30
CA ASN A 245 6.61 5.06 10.11
C ASN A 245 5.72 4.54 8.96
N ALA A 246 6.24 4.53 7.74
CA ALA A 246 5.57 4.02 6.55
C ALA A 246 6.15 2.67 6.06
N GLY A 247 6.70 1.85 6.95
CA GLY A 247 7.38 0.61 6.58
C GLY A 247 8.81 0.83 6.09
N SER A 248 9.30 -0.09 5.27
CA SER A 248 10.61 0.06 4.60
C SER A 248 10.54 1.20 3.59
N VAL A 249 11.51 2.12 3.64
CA VAL A 249 11.54 3.30 2.76
C VAL A 249 11.98 2.92 1.35
N PHE A 250 12.87 1.93 1.24
CA PHE A 250 13.46 1.51 -0.03
C PHE A 250 13.13 0.07 -0.36
N LYS A 251 12.97 -0.21 -1.65
CA LYS A 251 12.89 -1.56 -2.20
C LYS A 251 14.17 -2.34 -1.87
N ARG A 252 14.07 -3.64 -1.86
CA ARG A 252 15.23 -4.52 -1.66
C ARG A 252 16.08 -4.54 -2.94
N PRO A 253 17.37 -4.15 -2.89
CA PRO A 253 18.28 -4.28 -4.01
C PRO A 253 18.52 -5.76 -4.39
N VAL A 254 18.92 -6.00 -5.64
CA VAL A 254 19.36 -7.31 -6.08
C VAL A 254 20.59 -7.73 -5.26
N ASP A 255 20.58 -8.95 -4.73
CA ASP A 255 21.67 -9.55 -3.94
C ASP A 255 22.12 -8.79 -2.68
N ASN A 256 21.33 -7.81 -2.22
CA ASN A 256 21.64 -7.04 -1.02
C ASN A 256 20.38 -6.67 -0.22
N PHE A 257 20.56 -5.88 0.84
CA PHE A 257 19.50 -5.35 1.69
C PHE A 257 19.72 -3.85 1.90
N ALA A 258 18.75 -3.02 1.56
CA ALA A 258 18.83 -1.56 1.72
C ALA A 258 19.26 -1.17 3.14
N GLY A 259 18.68 -1.77 4.19
CA GLY A 259 19.05 -1.49 5.58
C GLY A 259 20.52 -1.77 5.91
N ARG A 260 21.12 -2.83 5.33
CA ARG A 260 22.56 -3.13 5.52
C ARG A 260 23.45 -2.10 4.83
N MET A 261 23.08 -1.69 3.61
CA MET A 261 23.82 -0.67 2.86
C MET A 261 23.81 0.67 3.59
N ILE A 262 22.62 1.07 4.11
CA ILE A 262 22.44 2.32 4.88
C ILE A 262 23.25 2.28 6.19
N GLU A 263 23.26 1.16 6.90
CA GLU A 263 24.06 0.99 8.11
C GLU A 263 25.56 1.02 7.81
N ALA A 264 26.01 0.39 6.72
CA ALA A 264 27.42 0.36 6.31
C ALA A 264 27.96 1.73 5.93
N VAL A 265 27.14 2.63 5.36
CA VAL A 265 27.53 4.02 5.08
C VAL A 265 27.39 4.96 6.30
N GLY A 266 27.11 4.40 7.49
CA GLY A 266 27.09 5.15 8.75
C GLY A 266 25.87 6.03 8.97
N LEU A 267 24.75 5.81 8.25
CA LEU A 267 23.55 6.64 8.37
C LEU A 267 22.49 6.10 9.33
N LYS A 268 22.74 4.97 9.99
CA LYS A 268 21.86 4.48 11.06
C LYS A 268 21.79 5.51 12.19
N GLY A 269 20.57 5.91 12.58
CA GLY A 269 20.35 6.95 13.59
C GLY A 269 20.45 8.40 13.07
N ALA A 270 20.82 8.63 11.80
CA ALA A 270 20.88 9.97 11.21
C ALA A 270 19.51 10.66 11.28
N MET A 271 19.51 11.98 11.49
CA MET A 271 18.31 12.79 11.67
C MET A 271 18.28 13.97 10.72
N GLU A 272 17.05 14.36 10.34
CA GLU A 272 16.68 15.64 9.75
C GLU A 272 15.38 16.10 10.45
N GLY A 273 15.41 17.24 11.11
CA GLY A 273 14.29 17.62 11.97
C GLY A 273 13.96 16.53 12.99
N ALA A 274 12.69 16.10 13.02
CA ALA A 274 12.23 14.98 13.83
C ALA A 274 12.09 13.65 13.05
N ALA A 275 12.51 13.60 11.78
CA ALA A 275 12.67 12.34 11.05
C ALA A 275 14.01 11.69 11.39
N GLN A 276 14.02 10.38 11.61
CA GLN A 276 15.23 9.64 11.98
C GLN A 276 15.32 8.31 11.24
N VAL A 277 16.50 8.01 10.68
CA VAL A 277 16.84 6.64 10.27
C VAL A 277 16.84 5.75 11.50
N SER A 278 15.98 4.74 11.53
CA SER A 278 15.77 3.93 12.73
C SER A 278 17.06 3.26 13.19
N GLU A 279 17.36 3.39 14.48
CA GLU A 279 18.48 2.67 15.13
C GLU A 279 18.24 1.16 15.22
N LYS A 280 16.98 0.72 15.12
CA LYS A 280 16.61 -0.69 15.14
C LYS A 280 16.73 -1.36 13.80
N HIS A 281 16.31 -0.66 12.71
CA HIS A 281 16.35 -1.16 11.34
C HIS A 281 16.59 0.00 10.37
N ALA A 282 17.79 0.12 9.84
CA ALA A 282 18.19 1.28 9.03
C ALA A 282 17.42 1.42 7.69
N GLY A 283 16.68 0.42 7.25
CA GLY A 283 15.75 0.54 6.10
C GLY A 283 14.46 1.30 6.41
N PHE A 284 14.24 1.72 7.67
CA PHE A 284 13.08 2.49 8.11
C PHE A 284 13.48 3.91 8.47
N ILE A 285 12.67 4.88 8.10
CA ILE A 285 12.67 6.22 8.69
C ILE A 285 11.48 6.30 9.64
N VAL A 286 11.69 6.83 10.83
CA VAL A 286 10.67 6.98 11.87
C VAL A 286 10.42 8.44 12.18
N ASN A 287 9.18 8.78 12.53
CA ASN A 287 8.81 10.09 13.05
C ASN A 287 9.01 10.09 14.56
N ARG A 288 10.01 10.84 15.05
CA ARG A 288 10.36 10.97 16.46
C ARG A 288 9.40 11.93 17.15
N THR A 289 8.16 11.48 17.34
CA THR A 289 7.09 12.27 17.96
C THR A 289 7.42 12.73 19.40
N ASP A 290 8.41 12.10 20.03
CA ASP A 290 8.98 12.50 21.33
C ASP A 290 9.90 13.75 21.24
N LEU A 291 10.42 14.06 20.06
CA LEU A 291 11.28 15.23 19.81
C LEU A 291 10.55 16.36 19.07
N GLY A 292 9.34 16.11 18.61
CA GLY A 292 8.53 17.03 17.81
C GLY A 292 7.74 16.27 16.75
N ARG A 293 7.37 16.96 15.67
CA ARG A 293 6.70 16.34 14.52
C ARG A 293 7.60 16.48 13.30
N ALA A 294 7.95 15.35 12.69
CA ALA A 294 8.67 15.35 11.43
C ALA A 294 7.77 15.89 10.31
N THR A 295 8.38 16.52 9.33
CA THR A 295 7.76 16.99 8.10
C THR A 295 8.06 16.01 6.95
N ALA A 296 7.29 16.08 5.86
CA ALA A 296 7.61 15.35 4.65
C ALA A 296 8.96 15.81 4.06
N ALA A 297 9.25 17.10 4.14
CA ALA A 297 10.54 17.64 3.72
C ALA A 297 11.72 17.05 4.52
N ASP A 298 11.56 16.81 5.84
CA ASP A 298 12.60 16.16 6.65
C ASP A 298 12.86 14.72 6.16
N VAL A 299 11.80 13.97 5.89
CA VAL A 299 11.90 12.60 5.38
C VAL A 299 12.58 12.57 4.01
N LEU A 300 12.19 13.47 3.09
CA LEU A 300 12.76 13.54 1.74
C LEU A 300 14.25 13.89 1.76
N ARG A 301 14.68 14.81 2.64
CA ARG A 301 16.11 15.12 2.82
C ARG A 301 16.89 13.90 3.33
N LEU A 302 16.32 13.10 4.25
CA LEU A 302 16.96 11.85 4.67
C LEU A 302 17.01 10.84 3.53
N VAL A 303 15.96 10.71 2.72
CA VAL A 303 15.90 9.82 1.56
C VAL A 303 17.02 10.18 0.58
N GLU A 304 17.13 11.45 0.18
CA GLU A 304 18.17 11.93 -0.73
C GLU A 304 19.59 11.68 -0.17
N ARG A 305 19.83 12.05 1.08
CA ARG A 305 21.11 11.82 1.76
C ARG A 305 21.48 10.33 1.81
N ILE A 306 20.51 9.45 2.02
CA ILE A 306 20.72 8.00 2.01
C ILE A 306 21.07 7.53 0.59
N GLN A 307 20.31 7.96 -0.41
CA GLN A 307 20.54 7.60 -1.81
C GLN A 307 21.93 8.01 -2.25
N ASP A 308 22.34 9.24 -1.99
CA ASP A 308 23.66 9.77 -2.38
C ASP A 308 24.81 9.01 -1.70
N ALA A 309 24.72 8.78 -0.38
CA ALA A 309 25.76 8.07 0.35
C ALA A 309 25.88 6.59 -0.06
N VAL A 310 24.77 5.93 -0.35
CA VAL A 310 24.77 4.54 -0.82
C VAL A 310 25.31 4.47 -2.27
N GLU A 311 24.91 5.40 -3.13
CA GLU A 311 25.37 5.44 -4.52
C GLU A 311 26.88 5.70 -4.61
N GLU A 312 27.42 6.57 -3.75
CA GLU A 312 28.87 6.83 -3.67
C GLU A 312 29.70 5.56 -3.37
N VAL A 313 29.19 4.70 -2.48
CA VAL A 313 29.94 3.50 -2.02
C VAL A 313 29.63 2.26 -2.86
N TYR A 314 28.37 2.07 -3.25
CA TYR A 314 27.90 0.84 -3.90
C TYR A 314 27.65 1.00 -5.40
N HIS A 315 27.73 2.21 -5.96
CA HIS A 315 27.39 2.52 -7.36
C HIS A 315 25.97 2.06 -7.74
N TYR A 316 25.05 2.14 -6.77
CA TYR A 316 23.67 1.74 -6.88
C TYR A 316 22.78 2.74 -6.14
N ARG A 317 21.87 3.39 -6.84
CA ARG A 317 20.89 4.29 -6.23
C ARG A 317 19.69 3.50 -5.73
N LEU A 318 19.40 3.62 -4.44
CA LEU A 318 18.24 2.93 -3.82
C LEU A 318 16.93 3.48 -4.38
N GLU A 319 16.02 2.57 -4.77
CA GLU A 319 14.67 2.91 -5.19
C GLU A 319 13.73 3.03 -3.99
N CYS A 320 12.90 4.09 -3.96
CA CYS A 320 11.89 4.25 -2.91
C CYS A 320 10.77 3.24 -3.06
N GLU A 321 10.35 2.60 -1.95
CA GLU A 321 9.14 1.78 -1.86
C GLU A 321 7.95 2.63 -1.40
N ILE A 322 8.17 3.62 -0.52
CA ILE A 322 7.12 4.54 -0.08
C ILE A 322 6.67 5.46 -1.22
N ARG A 323 5.37 5.72 -1.30
CA ARG A 323 4.78 6.59 -2.33
C ARG A 323 4.62 8.01 -1.81
N TYR A 324 5.24 8.98 -2.48
CA TYR A 324 5.07 10.40 -2.16
C TYR A 324 3.85 10.96 -2.88
N ILE A 325 2.93 11.56 -2.13
CA ILE A 325 1.67 12.12 -2.63
C ILE A 325 1.73 13.64 -2.63
N THR A 326 1.55 14.24 -3.81
CA THR A 326 1.50 15.70 -4.05
C THR A 326 0.35 16.03 -4.98
N ASP A 327 0.07 17.32 -5.24
CA ASP A 327 -0.92 17.80 -6.21
C ASP A 327 -0.64 17.42 -7.66
N GLY A 328 0.60 17.15 -8.00
CA GLY A 328 0.99 16.62 -9.30
C GLY A 328 0.97 15.11 -9.28
N LEU A 329 -0.22 14.50 -9.43
CA LEU A 329 -0.45 13.05 -9.57
C LEU A 329 0.72 12.15 -9.14
N SER A 330 0.47 11.30 -8.15
CA SER A 330 1.38 10.30 -7.62
C SER A 330 2.35 9.74 -8.64
N ASN A 331 3.65 9.78 -8.31
CA ASN A 331 4.69 8.98 -8.94
C ASN A 331 4.73 8.94 -10.48
N LYS A 332 5.23 9.97 -11.13
CA LYS A 332 6.30 9.67 -12.07
C LYS A 332 7.45 9.17 -11.20
N ASN A 333 7.72 7.88 -11.26
CA ASN A 333 8.95 7.32 -10.76
C ASN A 333 10.07 8.25 -11.23
N GLN A 334 11.05 8.56 -10.38
CA GLN A 334 12.26 9.29 -10.76
C GLN A 334 13.12 8.46 -11.75
N ASP A 335 12.51 7.55 -12.50
CA ASP A 335 13.13 6.58 -13.41
C ASP A 335 13.33 7.11 -14.84
N GLU A 336 12.96 8.37 -15.17
CA GLU A 336 13.20 8.93 -16.50
C GLU A 336 14.62 9.48 -16.73
N GLN A 337 15.64 9.10 -15.94
CA GLN A 337 17.02 9.54 -16.17
C GLN A 337 18.07 8.42 -16.23
N HIS A 338 17.73 7.21 -16.68
CA HIS A 338 18.78 6.28 -17.12
C HIS A 338 18.33 5.45 -18.31
N THR A 339 18.40 6.02 -19.50
CA THR A 339 18.65 5.28 -20.75
C THR A 339 20.08 4.72 -20.65
N PRO A 340 20.31 3.42 -20.78
CA PRO A 340 21.65 2.89 -20.90
C PRO A 340 22.25 3.47 -22.19
N THR A 341 23.26 4.31 -22.07
CA THR A 341 24.13 4.67 -23.21
C THR A 341 24.75 3.40 -23.73
N ASP A 342 24.41 3.12 -24.97
CA ASP A 342 24.99 2.17 -25.91
C ASP A 342 26.51 2.02 -25.65
N ARG A 343 26.93 0.86 -25.14
CA ARG A 343 28.33 0.49 -25.14
C ARG A 343 28.61 -0.17 -26.47
N SER A 344 29.06 0.65 -27.40
CA SER A 344 29.82 0.19 -28.59
C SER A 344 30.85 -0.87 -28.21
N GLU A 345 30.71 -2.05 -28.82
CA GLU A 345 31.71 -3.08 -28.82
C GLU A 345 33.05 -2.52 -29.31
N PRO A 346 34.20 -2.87 -28.73
CA PRO A 346 35.45 -2.75 -29.41
C PRO A 346 35.66 -3.97 -30.31
N ASN A 347 35.78 -3.71 -31.62
CA ASN A 347 36.43 -4.63 -32.53
C ASN A 347 37.89 -4.77 -32.10
N ASP A 348 38.34 -5.99 -31.86
CA ASP A 348 39.46 -6.77 -32.36
C ASP A 348 39.72 -7.96 -31.46
#